data_ab5d912f2ab814a094900f33992a98b4
#
_entry.id   ab5d912f2ab814a094900f33992a98b4
#
_cell.length_a   1.000
_cell.length_b   1.000
_cell.length_c   1.000
_cell.angle_alpha   90.00
_cell.angle_beta   90.00
_cell.angle_gamma   90.00
#
_symmetry.space_group_name_H-M   'P 1'
#
loop_
_entity.id
_entity.type
_entity.pdbx_description
1 polymer ?
#
loop_
_entity_poly.entity_id
_entity_poly.type
_entity_poly.pdbx_seq_one_letter_code
_entity_poly.pdbx_strand_id
1 'polypeptide(L)'
;MSKKDKLLKKFFAEKPPVDITWNDLASIAPIFGCTPVQKTNHRAIKHVDDPMWLYPVPVHSDGEPIKRIYIVELRQKFIELKPEVLDEI
;
A
#
# COMPACT_ATOMS: atom_id res chain seq x y z
N MET A 1 -12.86 -12.20 -10.64
CA MET A 1 -11.81 -11.30 -10.13
C MET A 1 -11.35 -11.74 -8.74
N SER A 2 -10.05 -11.68 -8.50
CA SER A 2 -9.53 -11.99 -7.18
C SER A 2 -9.76 -10.83 -6.22
N LYS A 3 -9.66 -11.11 -4.93
CA LYS A 3 -9.75 -10.06 -3.90
C LYS A 3 -8.68 -9.00 -4.10
N LYS A 4 -7.48 -9.40 -4.56
CA LYS A 4 -6.38 -8.47 -4.82
C LYS A 4 -6.72 -7.49 -5.94
N ASP A 5 -7.36 -7.95 -7.02
CA ASP A 5 -7.75 -7.08 -8.12
C ASP A 5 -8.76 -6.03 -7.68
N LYS A 6 -9.74 -6.43 -6.90
CA LYS A 6 -10.73 -5.50 -6.35
C LYS A 6 -10.08 -4.50 -5.42
N LEU A 7 -9.15 -4.95 -4.61
CA LEU A 7 -8.45 -4.09 -3.67
C LEU A 7 -7.56 -3.08 -4.38
N LEU A 8 -6.88 -3.50 -5.46
CA LEU A 8 -6.09 -2.60 -6.29
C LEU A 8 -6.95 -1.53 -6.93
N LYS A 9 -8.09 -1.91 -7.48
CA LYS A 9 -9.03 -0.94 -8.07
C LYS A 9 -9.50 0.07 -7.04
N LYS A 10 -9.80 -0.38 -5.85
CA LYS A 10 -10.19 0.49 -4.75
C LYS A 10 -9.05 1.43 -4.35
N PHE A 11 -7.85 0.89 -4.22
CA PHE A 11 -6.66 1.66 -3.81
C PHE A 11 -6.32 2.76 -4.81
N PHE A 12 -6.49 2.50 -6.10
CA PHE A 12 -6.18 3.45 -7.18
C PHE A 12 -7.43 4.13 -7.75
N ALA A 13 -8.55 4.08 -7.05
CA ALA A 13 -9.77 4.76 -7.47
C ALA A 13 -9.53 6.27 -7.59
N GLU A 14 -10.31 6.93 -8.44
CA GLU A 14 -10.18 8.38 -8.67
C GLU A 14 -10.18 9.17 -7.37
N LYS A 15 -11.08 8.82 -6.44
CA LYS A 15 -11.06 9.40 -5.09
C LYS A 15 -10.29 8.46 -4.18
N PRO A 16 -9.26 8.95 -3.48
CA PRO A 16 -8.53 8.10 -2.53
C PRO A 16 -9.47 7.51 -1.48
N PRO A 17 -9.43 6.20 -1.25
CA PRO A 17 -10.31 5.57 -0.28
C PRO A 17 -9.96 5.99 1.15
N VAL A 18 -10.96 5.96 2.03
CA VAL A 18 -10.80 6.32 3.44
C VAL A 18 -10.82 5.11 4.35
N ASP A 19 -11.00 3.92 3.80
CA ASP A 19 -11.17 2.69 4.56
C ASP A 19 -10.14 1.60 4.23
N ILE A 20 -9.00 1.99 3.67
CA ILE A 20 -7.87 1.07 3.47
C ILE A 20 -7.18 0.86 4.81
N THR A 21 -7.04 -0.40 5.21
CA THR A 21 -6.38 -0.77 6.46
C THR A 21 -4.96 -1.25 6.21
N TRP A 22 -4.21 -1.46 7.31
CA TRP A 22 -2.88 -2.06 7.20
C TRP A 22 -2.92 -3.44 6.54
N ASN A 23 -3.92 -4.27 6.87
CA ASN A 23 -4.07 -5.58 6.24
C ASN A 23 -4.27 -5.47 4.73
N ASP A 24 -5.06 -4.50 4.29
CA ASP A 24 -5.26 -4.25 2.86
C ASP A 24 -3.97 -3.85 2.18
N LEU A 25 -3.22 -2.95 2.81
CA LEU A 25 -1.94 -2.49 2.28
C LEU A 25 -0.92 -3.61 2.21
N ALA A 26 -0.88 -4.46 3.24
CA ALA A 26 0.00 -5.62 3.26
C ALA A 26 -0.30 -6.60 2.12
N SER A 27 -1.57 -6.70 1.73
CA SER A 27 -1.97 -7.56 0.61
C SER A 27 -1.56 -6.98 -0.74
N ILE A 28 -1.52 -5.66 -0.86
CA ILE A 28 -1.16 -4.96 -2.10
C ILE A 28 0.36 -4.90 -2.30
N ALA A 29 1.12 -4.72 -1.24
CA ALA A 29 2.56 -4.45 -1.30
C ALA A 29 3.35 -5.43 -2.17
N PRO A 30 3.13 -6.76 -2.11
CA PRO A 30 3.90 -7.69 -2.93
C PRO A 30 3.74 -7.49 -4.44
N ILE A 31 2.62 -6.91 -4.87
CA ILE A 31 2.38 -6.64 -6.29
C ILE A 31 3.42 -5.65 -6.83
N PHE A 32 3.92 -4.77 -5.97
CA PHE A 32 4.91 -3.74 -6.33
C PHE A 32 6.33 -4.12 -5.91
N GLY A 33 6.57 -5.39 -5.57
CA GLY A 33 7.87 -5.82 -5.12
C GLY A 33 8.21 -5.36 -3.72
N CYS A 34 7.19 -5.07 -2.91
CA CYS A 34 7.36 -4.59 -1.55
C CYS A 34 6.91 -5.63 -0.53
N THR A 35 7.32 -5.44 0.70
CA THR A 35 6.91 -6.32 1.80
C THR A 35 6.49 -5.47 3.00
N PRO A 36 5.42 -5.86 3.70
CA PRO A 36 5.04 -5.16 4.92
C PRO A 36 6.00 -5.56 6.05
N VAL A 37 6.39 -4.56 6.84
CA VAL A 37 7.23 -4.76 8.02
C VAL A 37 6.45 -4.28 9.23
N GLN A 38 6.29 -5.15 10.22
CA GLN A 38 5.55 -4.81 11.43
C GLN A 38 6.42 -5.12 12.65
N LYS A 39 6.69 -4.09 13.43
CA LYS A 39 7.36 -4.21 14.73
C LYS A 39 6.35 -3.73 15.79
N THR A 40 6.67 -3.94 17.05
CA THR A 40 5.75 -3.72 18.17
C THR A 40 4.95 -2.41 18.08
N ASN A 41 5.59 -1.31 17.75
CA ASN A 41 4.93 0.01 17.67
C ASN A 41 5.05 0.67 16.32
N HIS A 42 5.60 -0.03 15.31
CA HIS A 42 5.88 0.58 14.01
C HIS A 42 5.48 -0.33 12.88
N ARG A 43 4.91 0.27 11.85
CA ARG A 43 4.59 -0.43 10.61
C ARG A 43 5.17 0.34 9.44
N ALA A 44 5.67 -0.38 8.46
CA ALA A 44 6.27 0.23 7.28
C ALA A 44 6.14 -0.69 6.07
N ILE A 45 6.24 -0.12 4.88
CA ILE A 45 6.34 -0.87 3.64
C ILE A 45 7.78 -0.71 3.16
N LYS A 46 8.41 -1.83 2.81
CA LYS A 46 9.81 -1.87 2.40
C LYS A 46 9.91 -2.53 1.03
N HIS A 47 10.78 -2.03 0.16
CA HIS A 47 11.06 -2.68 -1.12
C HIS A 47 12.04 -3.82 -0.90
N VAL A 48 11.80 -4.98 -1.53
CA VAL A 48 12.62 -6.18 -1.30
C VAL A 48 14.03 -6.05 -1.88
N ASP A 49 14.20 -5.27 -2.94
CA ASP A 49 15.49 -5.12 -3.64
C ASP A 49 16.18 -3.78 -3.38
N ASP A 50 15.50 -2.82 -2.79
CA ASP A 50 16.04 -1.48 -2.56
C ASP A 50 15.99 -1.14 -1.07
N PRO A 51 17.13 -1.26 -0.36
CA PRO A 51 17.15 -1.00 1.09
C PRO A 51 16.88 0.46 1.45
N MET A 52 16.97 1.36 0.50
CA MET A 52 16.70 2.79 0.74
C MET A 52 15.22 3.13 0.58
N TRP A 53 14.45 2.24 -0.04
CA TRP A 53 13.01 2.46 -0.24
C TRP A 53 12.24 1.97 0.99
N LEU A 54 11.72 2.90 1.74
CA LEU A 54 10.97 2.60 2.97
C LEU A 54 9.88 3.64 3.13
N TYR A 55 8.66 3.20 3.43
CA TYR A 55 7.56 4.11 3.74
C TYR A 55 6.93 3.74 5.08
N PRO A 56 7.11 4.55 6.11
CA PRO A 56 6.47 4.30 7.41
C PRO A 56 4.97 4.59 7.34
N VAL A 57 4.18 3.70 7.96
CA VAL A 57 2.72 3.83 7.98
C VAL A 57 2.27 4.05 9.42
N PRO A 58 1.80 5.24 9.77
CA PRO A 58 1.47 5.58 11.16
C PRO A 58 0.06 5.11 11.55
N VAL A 59 -0.10 3.80 11.74
CA VAL A 59 -1.32 3.22 12.28
C VAL A 59 -0.98 2.38 13.51
N HIS A 60 -1.95 2.24 14.41
CA HIS A 60 -1.74 1.56 15.69
C HIS A 60 -2.26 0.13 15.71
N SER A 61 -3.11 -0.24 14.77
CA SER A 61 -3.65 -1.60 14.67
C SER A 61 -3.85 -2.00 13.22
N ASP A 62 -3.95 -3.31 12.98
CA ASP A 62 -4.08 -3.86 11.64
C ASP A 62 -5.41 -3.52 10.97
N GLY A 63 -6.45 -3.26 11.77
CA GLY A 63 -7.77 -2.90 11.26
C GLY A 63 -8.04 -1.41 11.22
N GLU A 64 -7.08 -0.59 11.64
CA GLU A 64 -7.25 0.86 11.64
C GLU A 64 -7.15 1.42 10.22
N PRO A 65 -8.09 2.27 9.79
CA PRO A 65 -8.00 2.90 8.47
C PRO A 65 -6.77 3.82 8.39
N ILE A 66 -6.08 3.73 7.25
CA ILE A 66 -4.93 4.59 6.98
C ILE A 66 -5.45 5.94 6.49
N LYS A 67 -4.89 7.02 7.01
CA LYS A 67 -5.32 8.37 6.63
C LYS A 67 -5.09 8.61 5.15
N ARG A 68 -6.01 9.37 4.53
CA ARG A 68 -5.98 9.64 3.10
C ARG A 68 -4.64 10.19 2.61
N ILE A 69 -4.01 11.07 3.38
CA ILE A 69 -2.75 11.68 2.97
C ILE A 69 -1.66 10.63 2.73
N TYR A 70 -1.63 9.58 3.56
CA TYR A 70 -0.65 8.50 3.39
C TYR A 70 -0.99 7.59 2.20
N ILE A 71 -2.28 7.39 1.95
CA ILE A 71 -2.73 6.63 0.78
C ILE A 71 -2.31 7.35 -0.51
N VAL A 72 -2.49 8.65 -0.58
CA VAL A 72 -2.11 9.45 -1.75
C VAL A 72 -0.60 9.36 -2.00
N GLU A 73 0.21 9.48 -0.96
CA GLU A 73 1.65 9.37 -1.09
C GLU A 73 2.09 7.98 -1.53
N LEU A 74 1.49 6.93 -0.94
CA LEU A 74 1.81 5.54 -1.29
C LEU A 74 1.42 5.22 -2.73
N ARG A 75 0.28 5.72 -3.19
CA ARG A 75 -0.14 5.54 -4.58
C ARG A 75 0.94 6.06 -5.53
N GLN A 76 1.46 7.24 -5.26
CA GLN A 76 2.50 7.83 -6.08
C GLN A 76 3.77 6.99 -6.06
N LYS A 77 4.19 6.54 -4.88
CA LYS A 77 5.39 5.72 -4.73
C LYS A 77 5.25 4.37 -5.44
N PHE A 78 4.10 3.73 -5.34
CA PHE A 78 3.85 2.46 -6.02
C PHE A 78 3.82 2.62 -7.53
N ILE A 79 3.22 3.69 -8.03
CA ILE A 79 3.20 3.99 -9.47
C ILE A 79 4.62 4.16 -10.02
N GLU A 80 5.49 4.81 -9.26
CA GLU A 80 6.88 4.99 -9.66
C GLU A 80 7.64 3.66 -9.74
N LEU A 81 7.30 2.72 -8.86
CA LEU A 81 7.92 1.41 -8.88
C LEU A 81 7.44 0.53 -10.03
N LYS A 82 6.14 0.59 -10.33
CA LYS A 82 5.53 -0.33 -11.30
C LYS A 82 4.33 0.35 -11.98
N PRO A 83 4.58 1.30 -12.88
CA PRO A 83 3.50 2.06 -13.52
C PRO A 83 2.56 1.20 -14.37
N GLU A 84 3.03 0.06 -14.88
CA GLU A 84 2.21 -0.84 -15.69
C GLU A 84 1.04 -1.45 -14.94
N VAL A 85 1.03 -1.43 -13.62
CA VAL A 85 -0.09 -1.94 -12.82
C VAL A 85 -1.37 -1.16 -13.13
N LEU A 86 -1.25 0.14 -13.41
CA LEU A 86 -2.41 0.96 -13.75
C LEU A 86 -3.10 0.49 -15.03
N ASP A 87 -2.35 -0.10 -15.95
CA ASP A 87 -2.91 -0.62 -17.20
C ASP A 87 -3.59 -1.97 -17.02
N GLU A 88 -3.35 -2.65 -15.91
CA GLU A 88 -3.87 -3.98 -15.62
C GLU A 88 -5.17 -3.96 -14.80
N ILE A 89 -5.54 -2.82 -14.26
CA ILE A 89 -6.73 -2.70 -13.41
C ILE A 89 -7.90 -1.96 -14.04
#